data_4aaf1790056bf699fc6e3541adca9b28
#
_entry.id   4aaf1790056bf699fc6e3541adca9b28
#
_cell.length_a   1.000
_cell.length_b   1.000
_cell.length_c   1.000
_cell.angle_alpha   90.00
_cell.angle_beta   90.00
_cell.angle_gamma   90.00
#
_symmetry.space_group_name_H-M   'P 1'
#
loop_
_entity.id
_entity.type
_entity.pdbx_description
1 polymer ?
#
loop_
_entity_poly.entity_id
_entity_poly.type
_entity_poly.pdbx_seq_one_letter_code
_entity_poly.pdbx_strand_id
1 'polypeptide(L)'
;MLVLIGATPEGRKELIGFQVGVRESAQSWRELLVEAKSRGLKIAPEIAVGDGALGFWKALDEVFPTTRHQRCWVHKTANVLNKVALSVQASMKKDLREVYLAPNRASAEAAIDIFAEKYGAKYDKAVECLTKDRQTLLALYDFPAEHWDHLRTTDEIDKHFLSGRAIIVPAWATSRRSAAHRLKASPGGLIQALPD
;
A
#
# COMPACT_ATOMS: atom_id res chain seq x y z
N MET A 1 5.49 -13.05 -8.42
CA MET A 1 6.57 -12.01 -8.42
C MET A 1 6.28 -11.05 -7.27
N LEU A 2 7.32 -10.66 -6.52
CA LEU A 2 7.23 -9.59 -5.52
C LEU A 2 7.86 -8.32 -6.10
N VAL A 3 7.26 -7.16 -5.86
CA VAL A 3 7.77 -5.87 -6.37
C VAL A 3 7.73 -4.85 -5.23
N LEU A 4 8.83 -4.13 -5.06
CA LEU A 4 8.96 -3.05 -4.10
C LEU A 4 9.25 -1.74 -4.84
N ILE A 5 8.38 -0.76 -4.70
CA ILE A 5 8.50 0.56 -5.31
C ILE A 5 8.57 1.61 -4.21
N GLY A 6 9.50 2.54 -4.35
CA GLY A 6 9.58 3.74 -3.53
C GLY A 6 9.00 4.95 -4.25
N ALA A 7 8.57 5.94 -3.48
CA ALA A 7 8.29 7.27 -3.98
C ALA A 7 9.29 8.27 -3.39
N THR A 8 9.78 9.20 -4.23
CA THR A 8 10.64 10.31 -3.77
C THR A 8 9.78 11.42 -3.16
N PRO A 9 10.37 12.39 -2.44
CA PRO A 9 9.66 13.56 -1.95
C PRO A 9 8.94 14.36 -3.05
N GLU A 10 9.45 14.32 -4.28
CA GLU A 10 8.87 14.95 -5.46
C GLU A 10 7.77 14.12 -6.10
N GLY A 11 7.35 13.01 -5.49
CA GLY A 11 6.29 12.12 -5.97
C GLY A 11 6.71 11.16 -7.11
N ARG A 12 7.99 11.10 -7.45
CA ARG A 12 8.47 10.15 -8.48
C ARG A 12 8.52 8.74 -7.92
N LYS A 13 8.02 7.78 -8.68
CA LYS A 13 8.06 6.36 -8.33
C LYS A 13 9.32 5.71 -8.90
N GLU A 14 10.04 4.98 -8.06
CA GLU A 14 11.29 4.30 -8.41
C GLU A 14 11.22 2.83 -7.99
N LEU A 15 11.64 1.92 -8.87
CA LEU A 15 11.73 0.50 -8.56
C LEU A 15 12.88 0.27 -7.57
N ILE A 16 12.56 -0.12 -6.34
CA ILE A 16 13.56 -0.43 -5.30
C ILE A 16 14.07 -1.86 -5.42
N GLY A 17 13.20 -2.81 -5.74
CA GLY A 17 13.58 -4.20 -5.92
C GLY A 17 12.42 -5.09 -6.33
N PHE A 18 12.75 -6.30 -6.80
CA PHE A 18 11.77 -7.32 -7.12
C PHE A 18 12.36 -8.73 -6.96
N GLN A 19 11.49 -9.71 -6.76
CA GLN A 19 11.84 -11.13 -6.77
C GLN A 19 10.89 -11.91 -7.69
N VAL A 20 11.47 -12.75 -8.57
CA VAL A 20 10.74 -13.60 -9.52
C VAL A 20 10.91 -15.07 -9.12
N GLY A 21 9.90 -15.91 -9.40
CA GLY A 21 9.99 -17.34 -9.15
C GLY A 21 9.82 -17.79 -7.70
N VAL A 22 9.56 -16.85 -6.77
CA VAL A 22 9.33 -17.16 -5.36
C VAL A 22 7.84 -17.21 -5.02
N ARG A 23 7.48 -18.11 -4.11
CA ARG A 23 6.16 -18.10 -3.48
C ARG A 23 6.09 -16.91 -2.52
N GLU A 24 4.97 -16.18 -2.54
CA GLU A 24 4.75 -15.13 -1.58
C GLU A 24 4.64 -15.69 -0.16
N SER A 25 5.52 -15.21 0.72
CA SER A 25 5.58 -15.57 2.13
C SER A 25 6.21 -14.42 2.94
N ALA A 26 6.09 -14.46 4.27
CA ALA A 26 6.80 -13.51 5.13
C ALA A 26 8.32 -13.60 4.94
N GLN A 27 8.84 -14.80 4.67
CA GLN A 27 10.26 -15.01 4.43
C GLN A 27 10.75 -14.31 3.16
N SER A 28 10.06 -14.52 2.02
CA SER A 28 10.45 -13.88 0.75
C SER A 28 10.33 -12.36 0.81
N TRP A 29 9.31 -11.82 1.49
CA TRP A 29 9.21 -10.39 1.75
C TRP A 29 10.32 -9.85 2.65
N ARG A 30 10.66 -10.59 3.70
CA ARG A 30 11.77 -10.21 4.60
C ARG A 30 13.09 -10.14 3.84
N GLU A 31 13.39 -11.14 3.02
CA GLU A 31 14.62 -11.17 2.21
C GLU A 31 14.71 -9.96 1.29
N LEU A 32 13.62 -9.61 0.59
CA LEU A 32 13.57 -8.45 -0.29
C LEU A 32 13.75 -7.12 0.49
N LEU A 33 13.11 -6.97 1.65
CA LEU A 33 13.23 -5.77 2.48
C LEU A 33 14.63 -5.64 3.11
N VAL A 34 15.22 -6.73 3.61
CA VAL A 34 16.59 -6.75 4.16
C VAL A 34 17.59 -6.40 3.08
N GLU A 35 17.41 -6.90 1.87
CA GLU A 35 18.28 -6.55 0.75
C GLU A 35 18.11 -5.08 0.35
N ALA A 36 16.90 -4.55 0.26
CA ALA A 36 16.69 -3.12 0.03
C ALA A 36 17.40 -2.27 1.11
N LYS A 37 17.33 -2.69 2.38
CA LYS A 37 18.03 -2.04 3.50
C LYS A 37 19.55 -2.09 3.35
N SER A 38 20.12 -3.22 2.94
CA SER A 38 21.56 -3.36 2.71
C SER A 38 22.09 -2.50 1.56
N ARG A 39 21.24 -2.26 0.56
CA ARG A 39 21.52 -1.43 -0.62
C ARG A 39 21.27 0.06 -0.43
N GLY A 40 20.85 0.51 0.74
CA GLY A 40 20.76 1.93 1.05
C GLY A 40 19.43 2.40 1.63
N LEU A 41 18.38 1.59 1.70
CA LEU A 41 17.12 1.95 2.37
C LEU A 41 17.31 1.85 3.90
N LYS A 42 18.23 2.65 4.46
CA LYS A 42 18.62 2.61 5.88
C LYS A 42 17.58 3.26 6.80
N ILE A 43 16.86 4.26 6.28
CA ILE A 43 15.82 4.96 7.03
C ILE A 43 14.49 4.28 6.75
N ALA A 44 13.75 3.94 7.82
CA ALA A 44 12.44 3.32 7.69
C ALA A 44 11.49 4.27 6.92
N PRO A 45 10.76 3.76 5.92
CA PRO A 45 9.69 4.52 5.29
C PRO A 45 8.64 4.96 6.31
N GLU A 46 8.03 6.13 6.16
CA GLU A 46 6.96 6.56 7.07
C GLU A 46 5.69 5.74 6.89
N ILE A 47 5.41 5.33 5.65
CA ILE A 47 4.21 4.55 5.31
C ILE A 47 4.52 3.56 4.19
N ALA A 48 3.89 2.39 4.25
CA ALA A 48 3.89 1.40 3.19
C ALA A 48 2.46 1.09 2.75
N VAL A 49 2.24 1.05 1.44
CA VAL A 49 0.95 0.71 0.84
C VAL A 49 0.98 -0.72 0.30
N GLY A 50 0.01 -1.54 0.67
CA GLY A 50 -0.04 -2.94 0.24
C GLY A 50 -1.47 -3.48 0.09
N ASP A 51 -1.59 -4.61 -0.63
CA ASP A 51 -2.86 -5.30 -0.87
C ASP A 51 -3.45 -6.00 0.37
N GLY A 52 -2.65 -6.16 1.40
CA GLY A 52 -3.02 -6.79 2.65
C GLY A 52 -2.60 -8.23 2.80
N ALA A 53 -1.65 -8.68 2.00
CA ALA A 53 -0.98 -9.95 2.21
C ALA A 53 -0.29 -9.97 3.59
N LEU A 54 -0.70 -10.89 4.45
CA LEU A 54 -0.19 -10.99 5.83
C LEU A 54 1.33 -11.19 5.87
N GLY A 55 1.90 -11.88 4.89
CA GLY A 55 3.34 -12.11 4.79
C GLY A 55 4.14 -10.82 4.64
N PHE A 56 3.64 -9.85 3.86
CA PHE A 56 4.28 -8.55 3.71
C PHE A 56 4.28 -7.76 5.02
N TRP A 57 3.11 -7.62 5.63
CA TRP A 57 2.97 -6.83 6.86
C TRP A 57 3.85 -7.38 7.99
N LYS A 58 3.88 -8.72 8.14
CA LYS A 58 4.76 -9.37 9.11
C LYS A 58 6.24 -9.07 8.84
N ALA A 59 6.67 -9.16 7.60
CA ALA A 59 8.06 -8.88 7.23
C ALA A 59 8.40 -7.39 7.43
N LEU A 60 7.46 -6.48 7.11
CA LEU A 60 7.63 -5.05 7.30
C LEU A 60 7.81 -4.70 8.78
N ASP A 61 6.98 -5.25 9.67
CA ASP A 61 7.07 -5.03 11.11
C ASP A 61 8.41 -5.51 11.70
N GLU A 62 8.97 -6.59 11.14
CA GLU A 62 10.27 -7.12 11.56
C GLU A 62 11.45 -6.25 11.06
N VAL A 63 11.39 -5.73 9.83
CA VAL A 63 12.51 -4.99 9.20
C VAL A 63 12.44 -3.49 9.45
N PHE A 64 11.21 -2.93 9.43
CA PHE A 64 10.91 -1.50 9.59
C PHE A 64 9.72 -1.29 10.55
N PRO A 65 9.87 -1.54 11.85
CA PRO A 65 8.77 -1.57 12.82
C PRO A 65 8.05 -0.23 13.02
N THR A 66 8.65 0.88 12.59
CA THR A 66 8.04 2.22 12.70
C THR A 66 7.22 2.62 11.48
N THR A 67 7.26 1.82 10.41
CA THR A 67 6.55 2.10 9.18
C THR A 67 5.05 1.88 9.35
N ARG A 68 4.24 2.88 9.04
CA ARG A 68 2.77 2.77 9.10
C ARG A 68 2.24 1.90 7.96
N HIS A 69 1.18 1.18 8.25
CA HIS A 69 0.48 0.35 7.25
C HIS A 69 -0.65 1.16 6.60
N GLN A 70 -0.70 1.17 5.27
CA GLN A 70 -1.81 1.65 4.48
C GLN A 70 -2.33 0.53 3.59
N ARG A 71 -3.58 0.16 3.75
CA ARG A 71 -4.25 -0.83 2.88
C ARG A 71 -4.62 -0.19 1.55
N CYS A 72 -4.29 -0.87 0.45
CA CYS A 72 -4.71 -0.44 -0.88
C CYS A 72 -6.23 -0.44 -1.03
N TRP A 73 -6.80 0.70 -1.38
CA TRP A 73 -8.26 0.86 -1.52
C TRP A 73 -8.84 0.09 -2.71
N VAL A 74 -8.09 -0.11 -3.80
CA VAL A 74 -8.54 -0.92 -4.94
C VAL A 74 -8.73 -2.37 -4.51
N HIS A 75 -7.72 -2.98 -3.87
CA HIS A 75 -7.81 -4.35 -3.34
C HIS A 75 -8.88 -4.48 -2.25
N LYS A 76 -8.99 -3.49 -1.35
CA LYS A 76 -10.03 -3.50 -0.33
C LYS A 76 -11.42 -3.43 -0.93
N THR A 77 -11.64 -2.54 -1.90
CA THR A 77 -12.92 -2.45 -2.62
C THR A 77 -13.29 -3.78 -3.26
N ALA A 78 -12.37 -4.41 -3.99
CA ALA A 78 -12.59 -5.73 -4.57
C ALA A 78 -12.95 -6.78 -3.50
N ASN A 79 -12.24 -6.80 -2.38
CA ASN A 79 -12.50 -7.75 -1.28
C ASN A 79 -13.88 -7.55 -0.64
N VAL A 80 -14.35 -6.31 -0.50
CA VAL A 80 -15.70 -5.99 0.01
C VAL A 80 -16.76 -6.41 -1.00
N LEU A 81 -16.59 -6.04 -2.29
CA LEU A 81 -17.55 -6.35 -3.33
C LEU A 81 -17.69 -7.87 -3.58
N ASN A 82 -16.63 -8.65 -3.39
CA ASN A 82 -16.65 -10.12 -3.49
C ASN A 82 -17.51 -10.78 -2.38
N LYS A 83 -18.01 -10.03 -1.39
CA LYS A 83 -18.91 -10.53 -0.32
C LYS A 83 -20.37 -10.30 -0.63
N VAL A 84 -20.70 -9.68 -1.76
CA VAL A 84 -22.10 -9.31 -2.11
C VAL A 84 -22.45 -9.73 -3.54
N ALA A 85 -23.75 -9.84 -3.80
CA ALA A 85 -24.27 -10.15 -5.12
C ALA A 85 -23.96 -9.04 -6.14
N LEU A 86 -23.79 -9.38 -7.40
CA LEU A 86 -23.49 -8.44 -8.49
C LEU A 86 -24.46 -7.26 -8.57
N SER A 87 -25.74 -7.49 -8.31
CA SER A 87 -26.78 -6.45 -8.34
C SER A 87 -26.56 -5.31 -7.33
N VAL A 88 -25.78 -5.55 -6.27
CA VAL A 88 -25.50 -4.56 -5.21
C VAL A 88 -24.14 -3.89 -5.40
N GLN A 89 -23.24 -4.52 -6.14
CA GLN A 89 -21.85 -4.07 -6.24
C GLN A 89 -21.71 -2.63 -6.76
N ALA A 90 -22.52 -2.22 -7.73
CA ALA A 90 -22.45 -0.88 -8.30
C ALA A 90 -22.75 0.21 -7.26
N SER A 91 -23.83 0.03 -6.48
CA SER A 91 -24.19 0.94 -5.40
C SER A 91 -23.14 0.95 -4.28
N MET A 92 -22.72 -0.23 -3.84
CA MET A 92 -21.72 -0.38 -2.78
C MET A 92 -20.37 0.20 -3.17
N LYS A 93 -19.94 0.04 -4.44
CA LYS A 93 -18.71 0.66 -4.97
C LYS A 93 -18.79 2.18 -4.94
N LYS A 94 -19.95 2.77 -5.24
CA LYS A 94 -20.16 4.21 -5.12
C LYS A 94 -19.98 4.69 -3.68
N ASP A 95 -20.58 4.00 -2.72
CA ASP A 95 -20.50 4.39 -1.31
C ASP A 95 -19.05 4.20 -0.76
N LEU A 96 -18.33 3.15 -1.16
CA LEU A 96 -16.91 2.99 -0.85
C LEU A 96 -16.06 4.14 -1.41
N ARG A 97 -16.43 4.67 -2.59
CA ARG A 97 -15.76 5.81 -3.20
C ARG A 97 -15.89 7.08 -2.35
N GLU A 98 -17.04 7.31 -1.72
CA GLU A 98 -17.24 8.43 -0.80
C GLU A 98 -16.26 8.37 0.40
N VAL A 99 -15.90 7.16 0.85
CA VAL A 99 -14.91 6.99 1.93
C VAL A 99 -13.53 7.42 1.49
N TYR A 100 -13.01 6.84 0.40
CA TYR A 100 -11.60 7.06 0.05
C TYR A 100 -11.34 8.36 -0.75
N LEU A 101 -12.38 9.06 -1.17
CA LEU A 101 -12.32 10.41 -1.75
C LEU A 101 -12.77 11.49 -0.76
N ALA A 102 -13.02 11.15 0.49
CA ALA A 102 -13.42 12.11 1.51
C ALA A 102 -12.36 13.24 1.65
N PRO A 103 -12.80 14.48 1.93
CA PRO A 103 -11.90 15.62 2.01
C PRO A 103 -11.00 15.64 3.24
N ASN A 104 -11.28 14.80 4.24
CA ASN A 104 -10.51 14.66 5.47
C ASN A 104 -10.85 13.35 6.19
N ARG A 105 -10.05 13.01 7.21
CA ARG A 105 -10.21 11.79 7.99
C ARG A 105 -11.59 11.68 8.66
N ALA A 106 -12.08 12.76 9.28
CA ALA A 106 -13.37 12.74 9.98
C ALA A 106 -14.53 12.42 9.02
N SER A 107 -14.53 13.02 7.82
CA SER A 107 -15.52 12.72 6.78
C SER A 107 -15.41 11.27 6.27
N ALA A 108 -14.20 10.74 6.15
CA ALA A 108 -13.98 9.35 5.77
C ALA A 108 -14.49 8.38 6.85
N GLU A 109 -14.24 8.68 8.12
CA GLU A 109 -14.74 7.89 9.24
C GLU A 109 -16.29 7.89 9.29
N ALA A 110 -16.91 9.05 9.13
CA ALA A 110 -18.36 9.18 9.05
C ALA A 110 -18.94 8.38 7.87
N ALA A 111 -18.28 8.40 6.71
CA ALA A 111 -18.71 7.64 5.54
C ALA A 111 -18.61 6.11 5.78
N ILE A 112 -17.62 5.63 6.55
CA ILE A 112 -17.55 4.22 6.97
C ILE A 112 -18.73 3.87 7.89
N ASP A 113 -19.10 4.75 8.83
CA ASP A 113 -20.21 4.51 9.75
C ASP A 113 -21.55 4.47 9.00
N ILE A 114 -21.77 5.39 8.06
CA ILE A 114 -22.94 5.38 7.16
C ILE A 114 -22.99 4.09 6.32
N PHE A 115 -21.85 3.66 5.80
CA PHE A 115 -21.74 2.39 5.08
C PHE A 115 -22.13 1.20 5.95
N ALA A 116 -21.65 1.16 7.19
CA ALA A 116 -21.94 0.10 8.14
C ALA A 116 -23.43 0.06 8.51
N GLU A 117 -24.06 1.22 8.75
CA GLU A 117 -25.50 1.34 9.01
C GLU A 117 -26.31 0.85 7.80
N LYS A 118 -25.99 1.32 6.60
CA LYS A 118 -26.73 1.01 5.38
C LYS A 118 -26.69 -0.47 5.01
N TYR A 119 -25.55 -1.13 5.21
CA TYR A 119 -25.33 -2.48 4.71
C TYR A 119 -25.27 -3.56 5.80
N GLY A 120 -25.14 -3.18 7.08
CA GLY A 120 -24.87 -4.11 8.18
C GLY A 120 -25.91 -5.19 8.36
N ALA A 121 -27.20 -4.84 8.23
CA ALA A 121 -28.28 -5.80 8.43
C ALA A 121 -28.31 -6.95 7.41
N LYS A 122 -27.82 -6.72 6.19
CA LYS A 122 -27.92 -7.70 5.09
C LYS A 122 -26.56 -8.21 4.61
N TYR A 123 -25.50 -7.45 4.77
CA TYR A 123 -24.18 -7.73 4.22
C TYR A 123 -23.10 -7.55 5.30
N ASP A 124 -23.32 -8.16 6.46
CA ASP A 124 -22.45 -8.13 7.64
C ASP A 124 -20.97 -8.44 7.31
N LYS A 125 -20.73 -9.46 6.48
CA LYS A 125 -19.37 -9.85 6.03
C LYS A 125 -18.69 -8.78 5.17
N ALA A 126 -19.44 -8.01 4.41
CA ALA A 126 -18.89 -6.90 3.63
C ALA A 126 -18.52 -5.72 4.54
N VAL A 127 -19.39 -5.41 5.51
CA VAL A 127 -19.13 -4.39 6.52
C VAL A 127 -17.96 -4.77 7.41
N GLU A 128 -17.90 -5.99 7.92
CA GLU A 128 -16.75 -6.50 8.68
C GLU A 128 -15.44 -6.40 7.88
N CYS A 129 -15.51 -6.80 6.60
CA CYS A 129 -14.35 -6.70 5.70
C CYS A 129 -13.81 -5.27 5.58
N LEU A 130 -14.66 -4.25 5.60
CA LEU A 130 -14.27 -2.85 5.59
C LEU A 130 -13.77 -2.39 6.96
N THR A 131 -14.57 -2.58 8.00
CA THR A 131 -14.39 -1.95 9.31
C THR A 131 -13.20 -2.50 10.09
N LYS A 132 -12.85 -3.78 9.93
CA LYS A 132 -11.69 -4.39 10.61
C LYS A 132 -10.34 -3.75 10.24
N ASP A 133 -10.25 -3.16 9.05
CA ASP A 133 -9.03 -2.50 8.59
C ASP A 133 -9.15 -0.96 8.60
N ARG A 134 -10.14 -0.40 9.31
CA ARG A 134 -10.47 1.04 9.34
C ARG A 134 -9.23 1.91 9.53
N GLN A 135 -8.39 1.62 10.52
CA GLN A 135 -7.21 2.42 10.84
C GLN A 135 -6.17 2.40 9.70
N THR A 136 -5.91 1.21 9.16
CA THR A 136 -4.93 1.04 8.06
C THR A 136 -5.47 1.53 6.71
N LEU A 137 -6.77 1.66 6.54
CA LEU A 137 -7.38 2.26 5.36
C LEU A 137 -7.34 3.78 5.38
N LEU A 138 -7.36 4.38 6.56
CA LEU A 138 -7.39 5.82 6.77
C LEU A 138 -6.03 6.42 7.14
N ALA A 139 -4.95 5.62 7.19
CA ALA A 139 -3.62 6.09 7.52
C ALA A 139 -3.10 7.17 6.56
N LEU A 140 -3.54 7.16 5.30
CA LEU A 140 -3.20 8.17 4.30
C LEU A 140 -3.56 9.61 4.74
N TYR A 141 -4.63 9.78 5.54
CA TYR A 141 -5.08 11.09 6.00
C TYR A 141 -4.16 11.74 7.05
N ASP A 142 -3.21 11.00 7.60
CA ASP A 142 -2.18 11.53 8.51
C ASP A 142 -1.02 12.19 7.75
N PHE A 143 -1.09 12.23 6.41
CA PHE A 143 -0.08 12.79 5.51
C PHE A 143 -0.67 13.98 4.73
N PRO A 144 0.18 14.87 4.15
CA PRO A 144 -0.29 15.98 3.33
C PRO A 144 -1.17 15.53 2.17
N ALA A 145 -2.22 16.30 1.88
CA ALA A 145 -3.25 15.93 0.90
C ALA A 145 -2.71 15.73 -0.52
N GLU A 146 -1.63 16.42 -0.89
CA GLU A 146 -0.92 16.27 -2.16
C GLU A 146 -0.41 14.85 -2.42
N HIS A 147 -0.28 14.04 -1.36
CA HIS A 147 0.22 12.68 -1.42
C HIS A 147 -0.86 11.60 -1.42
N TRP A 148 -2.11 11.95 -1.09
CA TRP A 148 -3.17 10.95 -0.90
C TRP A 148 -3.43 10.09 -2.14
N ASP A 149 -3.32 10.65 -3.35
CA ASP A 149 -3.53 9.89 -4.59
C ASP A 149 -2.49 8.78 -4.76
N HIS A 150 -1.26 9.02 -4.33
CA HIS A 150 -0.18 8.04 -4.36
C HIS A 150 -0.27 7.01 -3.23
N LEU A 151 -0.86 7.39 -2.08
CA LEU A 151 -1.02 6.53 -0.90
C LEU A 151 -2.30 5.68 -0.94
N ARG A 152 -3.25 6.06 -1.78
CA ARG A 152 -4.56 5.41 -1.85
C ARG A 152 -4.52 4.03 -2.47
N THR A 153 -3.62 3.80 -3.40
CA THR A 153 -3.62 2.57 -4.21
C THR A 153 -2.25 2.16 -4.73
N THR A 154 -2.07 0.86 -4.94
CA THR A 154 -0.95 0.26 -5.69
C THR A 154 -1.27 0.08 -7.18
N ASP A 155 -2.44 0.49 -7.66
CA ASP A 155 -3.01 0.16 -8.98
C ASP A 155 -2.17 0.62 -10.19
N GLU A 156 -1.42 1.71 -10.06
CA GLU A 156 -0.51 2.15 -11.12
C GLU A 156 0.66 1.19 -11.35
N ILE A 157 0.96 0.35 -10.36
CA ILE A 157 2.01 -0.66 -10.43
C ILE A 157 1.45 -1.94 -11.03
N ASP A 158 0.24 -2.30 -10.64
CA ASP A 158 -0.45 -3.49 -11.14
C ASP A 158 -0.68 -3.44 -12.67
N LYS A 159 -0.82 -2.24 -13.25
CA LYS A 159 -0.95 -2.04 -14.70
C LYS A 159 0.31 -2.33 -15.49
N HIS A 160 1.48 -2.20 -14.88
CA HIS A 160 2.78 -2.38 -15.55
C HIS A 160 3.40 -3.76 -15.30
N PHE A 161 2.98 -4.44 -14.25
CA PHE A 161 3.52 -5.74 -13.84
C PHE A 161 2.39 -6.79 -13.76
N LEU A 162 2.15 -7.46 -14.88
CA LEU A 162 1.03 -8.37 -15.19
C LEU A 162 0.81 -9.57 -14.24
N SER A 163 1.14 -9.55 -12.98
CA SER A 163 0.79 -10.57 -11.96
C SER A 163 1.64 -10.48 -10.69
N GLY A 164 2.11 -9.32 -10.31
CA GLY A 164 2.92 -9.14 -9.12
C GLY A 164 2.20 -8.31 -8.07
N ARG A 165 2.33 -8.67 -6.79
CA ARG A 165 1.87 -7.83 -5.69
C ARG A 165 2.86 -6.70 -5.51
N ALA A 166 2.44 -5.49 -5.83
CA ALA A 166 3.25 -4.30 -5.77
C ALA A 166 2.99 -3.54 -4.48
N ILE A 167 4.05 -2.97 -3.91
CA ILE A 167 3.99 -2.20 -2.68
C ILE A 167 4.70 -0.90 -2.90
N ILE A 168 4.02 0.20 -2.59
CA ILE A 168 4.61 1.54 -2.61
C ILE A 168 5.09 1.85 -1.20
N VAL A 169 6.37 2.17 -1.09
CA VAL A 169 6.98 2.66 0.14
C VAL A 169 7.41 4.10 -0.12
N PRO A 170 6.66 5.11 0.31
CA PRO A 170 7.07 6.50 0.17
C PRO A 170 8.29 6.79 1.06
N ALA A 171 9.32 7.37 0.49
CA ALA A 171 10.56 7.74 1.19
C ALA A 171 10.67 9.26 1.38
N TRP A 172 9.60 9.95 1.79
CA TRP A 172 9.59 11.42 1.89
C TRP A 172 10.19 11.98 3.18
N ALA A 173 10.34 11.15 4.20
CA ALA A 173 10.89 11.60 5.49
C ALA A 173 12.39 11.77 5.50
N THR A 174 13.08 11.29 4.49
CA THR A 174 14.53 11.36 4.49
C THR A 174 15.02 12.70 3.99
N SER A 175 14.94 13.71 4.88
CA SER A 175 15.80 14.88 4.91
C SER A 175 15.82 15.77 3.66
N ARG A 176 15.67 17.05 3.87
CA ARG A 176 16.01 18.14 2.95
C ARG A 176 17.47 18.11 2.44
N ARG A 177 18.20 17.01 2.63
CA ARG A 177 19.57 16.78 2.17
C ARG A 177 19.83 15.29 2.03
N SER A 178 19.46 14.71 0.91
CA SER A 178 20.22 13.56 0.41
C SER A 178 20.04 13.48 -1.10
N ALA A 179 21.15 13.54 -1.81
CA ALA A 179 21.24 13.33 -3.23
C ALA A 179 20.55 12.01 -3.62
N ALA A 180 19.86 12.03 -4.73
CA ALA A 180 19.20 10.87 -5.30
C ALA A 180 20.22 9.76 -5.55
N HIS A 181 20.28 8.78 -4.67
CA HIS A 181 20.98 7.53 -4.95
C HIS A 181 20.21 6.79 -6.04
N ARG A 182 20.70 6.89 -7.26
CA ARG A 182 20.20 6.08 -8.37
C ARG A 182 20.55 4.63 -8.14
N LEU A 183 19.53 3.78 -8.12
CA LEU A 183 19.70 2.34 -8.05
C LEU A 183 20.03 1.79 -9.45
N LYS A 184 21.06 0.97 -9.57
CA LYS A 184 21.41 0.25 -10.82
C LYS A 184 20.87 -1.18 -10.79
N ALA A 185 20.39 -1.66 -11.93
CA ALA A 185 20.00 -3.05 -12.10
C ALA A 185 21.21 -3.99 -12.03
N SER A 186 21.11 -5.04 -11.22
CA SER A 186 22.08 -6.14 -11.16
C SER A 186 21.66 -7.32 -12.03
N PRO A 187 22.57 -8.19 -12.46
CA PRO A 187 22.27 -9.40 -13.27
C PRO A 187 21.38 -10.43 -12.59
N GLY A 188 20.88 -10.20 -11.39
CA GLY A 188 19.89 -11.02 -10.70
C GLY A 188 18.53 -10.35 -10.51
N GLY A 189 18.27 -9.25 -11.21
CA GLY A 189 16.99 -8.53 -11.14
C GLY A 189 16.90 -7.51 -10.00
N LEU A 190 18.00 -7.18 -9.36
CA LEU A 190 18.09 -6.21 -8.28
C LEU A 190 18.82 -4.94 -8.74
N ILE A 191 18.37 -3.78 -8.27
CA ILE A 191 18.92 -2.47 -8.61
C ILE A 191 19.89 -2.04 -7.50
N GLN A 192 21.13 -1.67 -7.83
CA GLN A 192 22.13 -1.18 -6.86
C GLN A 192 22.11 0.35 -6.74
N ALA A 193 22.32 0.87 -5.53
CA ALA A 193 22.59 2.28 -5.31
C ALA A 193 23.96 2.68 -5.87
N LEU A 194 24.03 3.82 -6.54
CA LEU A 194 25.32 4.41 -6.95
C LEU A 194 25.92 5.18 -5.76
N PRO A 195 27.24 5.05 -5.49
CA PRO A 195 27.93 5.98 -4.61
C PRO A 195 28.00 7.37 -5.26
N ASP A 196 28.04 8.40 -4.42
CA ASP A 196 28.22 9.80 -4.83
C ASP A 196 29.49 9.99 -5.65
#